data_28263c609a509acac2dc673e0358b7dc
#
_entry.id   28263c609a509acac2dc673e0358b7dc
#
_cell.length_a   1.000
_cell.length_b   1.000
_cell.length_c   1.000
_cell.angle_alpha   90.00
_cell.angle_beta   90.00
_cell.angle_gamma   90.00
#
_symmetry.space_group_name_H-M   'P 1'
#
loop_
_entity.id
_entity.type
_entity.pdbx_description
1 polymer ?
#
loop_
_entity_poly.entity_id
_entity_poly.type
_entity_poly.pdbx_seq_one_letter_code
_entity_poly.pdbx_strand_id
1 'polypeptide(L)'
;MIFVLLLSVLSTTYVTATDNGRLISFPGAEGFGRYTTGGRAIDSRGSNVYYVTSLEDDGSEGTLRWALSTGDATPRTILFNVCGTINLKSVLRFSYPNVTIAGQSAPGGGICISGAKMYANKDNVIIRYIRFRAGDHATSSYPSIDVENINHCIIDHCSFTWSMEENMTMYDNDSTTVQWCIIGEGLYNSKNIKGARAYASQWGGEHSTFHHNLITNCFSRTPRLNGVRDDGSVVGAHDQFVDEEIINNVIYNWAKSNSCYGGENSAPNISGAYDRVYMINNYYKPGPTTYYKLSSNRYFAEASYNKKTGTTGQWLLTGNMFEFNDGASTKSIWQKSSLDAVNADNVYGTASGASDRSFNISEGNNATNVAAYTLASQPVSSGVTTHDAYTAYQKVVAMDGNGAGAQLPRIDEEDARLIKEAAGIISPVYYGSITNDSRSEERRVGKEC
;
A
#
# COMPACT_ATOMS: atom_id res chain seq x y z
N MET A 1 2.42 -49.95 -43.61
CA MET A 1 2.89 -48.67 -43.13
C MET A 1 2.15 -48.38 -41.83
N ILE A 2 2.79 -48.70 -40.70
CA ILE A 2 2.14 -48.62 -39.37
C ILE A 2 2.49 -47.24 -38.82
N PHE A 3 1.48 -46.37 -38.60
CA PHE A 3 1.61 -45.10 -37.91
C PHE A 3 1.64 -45.38 -36.41
N VAL A 4 2.79 -45.15 -35.77
CA VAL A 4 2.93 -45.13 -34.32
C VAL A 4 2.61 -43.72 -33.86
N LEU A 5 1.46 -43.52 -33.19
CA LEU A 5 1.13 -42.27 -32.49
C LEU A 5 1.95 -42.23 -31.19
N LEU A 6 2.97 -41.36 -31.14
CA LEU A 6 3.62 -41.01 -29.88
C LEU A 6 2.67 -40.07 -29.09
N LEU A 7 2.00 -40.59 -28.06
CA LEU A 7 1.40 -39.76 -27.01
C LEU A 7 2.53 -39.22 -26.15
N SER A 8 2.86 -37.95 -26.33
CA SER A 8 3.68 -37.20 -25.34
C SER A 8 2.80 -36.88 -24.11
N VAL A 9 3.01 -37.62 -23.05
CA VAL A 9 2.48 -37.25 -21.72
C VAL A 9 3.21 -35.99 -21.26
N LEU A 10 2.60 -34.83 -21.43
CA LEU A 10 3.05 -33.63 -20.73
C LEU A 10 2.80 -33.84 -19.23
N SER A 11 3.84 -34.20 -18.50
CA SER A 11 3.82 -34.08 -17.04
C SER A 11 3.81 -32.60 -16.69
N THR A 12 2.64 -32.08 -16.37
CA THR A 12 2.55 -30.75 -15.72
C THR A 12 3.13 -30.87 -14.32
N THR A 13 4.40 -30.51 -14.18
CA THR A 13 4.98 -30.30 -12.87
C THR A 13 4.32 -29.04 -12.27
N TYR A 14 3.45 -29.24 -11.32
CA TYR A 14 2.95 -28.15 -10.49
C TYR A 14 4.14 -27.63 -9.68
N VAL A 15 4.69 -26.49 -10.07
CA VAL A 15 5.65 -25.77 -9.24
C VAL A 15 4.86 -25.14 -8.10
N THR A 16 4.84 -25.81 -6.96
CA THR A 16 4.33 -25.21 -5.73
C THR A 16 5.38 -24.22 -5.25
N ALA A 17 5.02 -22.93 -5.20
CA ALA A 17 5.89 -21.91 -4.62
C ALA A 17 5.97 -22.17 -3.10
N THR A 18 7.15 -22.58 -2.64
CA THR A 18 7.41 -22.84 -1.22
C THR A 18 8.60 -22.02 -0.75
N ASP A 19 8.52 -21.57 0.50
CA ASP A 19 9.62 -20.98 1.23
C ASP A 19 9.87 -21.84 2.48
N ASN A 20 11.08 -22.37 2.61
CA ASN A 20 11.44 -23.29 3.71
C ASN A 20 10.45 -24.47 3.88
N GLY A 21 9.89 -24.98 2.79
CA GLY A 21 8.90 -26.06 2.79
C GLY A 21 7.46 -25.64 3.14
N ARG A 22 7.18 -24.38 3.45
CA ARG A 22 5.83 -23.86 3.60
C ARG A 22 5.31 -23.30 2.30
N LEU A 23 4.05 -23.57 2.00
CA LEU A 23 3.38 -22.97 0.84
C LEU A 23 3.19 -21.48 1.06
N ILE A 24 3.70 -20.66 0.12
CA ILE A 24 3.40 -19.23 0.08
C ILE A 24 2.04 -18.99 -0.61
N SER A 25 1.51 -17.78 -0.47
CA SER A 25 0.20 -17.38 -0.97
C SER A 25 0.05 -17.61 -2.48
N PHE A 26 1.07 -17.23 -3.23
CA PHE A 26 1.21 -17.38 -4.69
C PHE A 26 2.68 -17.16 -5.06
N PRO A 27 3.14 -17.54 -6.26
CA PRO A 27 4.50 -17.23 -6.72
C PRO A 27 4.78 -15.73 -6.67
N GLY A 28 5.85 -15.31 -5.99
CA GLY A 28 6.19 -13.91 -5.79
C GLY A 28 5.55 -13.24 -4.55
N ALA A 29 4.81 -13.98 -3.72
CA ALA A 29 4.36 -13.48 -2.43
C ALA A 29 5.54 -13.38 -1.46
N GLU A 30 5.77 -12.18 -0.91
CA GLU A 30 6.84 -11.88 0.04
C GLU A 30 6.29 -11.17 1.28
N GLY A 31 7.14 -10.82 2.22
CA GLY A 31 6.76 -10.13 3.44
C GLY A 31 6.12 -11.02 4.50
N PHE A 32 5.66 -10.41 5.59
CA PHE A 32 5.05 -11.15 6.69
C PHE A 32 3.74 -11.85 6.28
N GLY A 33 2.98 -11.28 5.35
CA GLY A 33 1.75 -11.86 4.82
C GLY A 33 1.93 -13.01 3.82
N ARG A 34 3.16 -13.39 3.45
CA ARG A 34 3.41 -14.36 2.36
C ARG A 34 2.83 -15.76 2.56
N TYR A 35 2.50 -16.13 3.78
CA TYR A 35 1.92 -17.43 4.09
C TYR A 35 0.39 -17.42 4.20
N THR A 36 -0.26 -16.30 3.89
CA THR A 36 -1.71 -16.20 3.83
C THR A 36 -2.26 -17.27 2.89
N THR A 37 -3.21 -18.05 3.35
CA THR A 37 -3.78 -19.16 2.56
C THR A 37 -4.97 -18.70 1.71
N GLY A 38 -5.67 -17.65 2.15
CA GLY A 38 -6.85 -17.14 1.45
C GLY A 38 -7.90 -18.23 1.22
N GLY A 39 -8.38 -18.32 0.00
CA GLY A 39 -9.41 -19.29 -0.41
C GLY A 39 -8.92 -20.72 -0.62
N ARG A 40 -7.66 -21.06 -0.32
CA ARG A 40 -7.19 -22.45 -0.46
C ARG A 40 -7.84 -23.37 0.57
N ALA A 41 -8.08 -24.63 0.20
CA ALA A 41 -8.46 -25.66 1.16
C ALA A 41 -7.37 -25.83 2.23
N ILE A 42 -7.74 -25.63 3.49
CA ILE A 42 -6.82 -25.74 4.65
C ILE A 42 -7.17 -26.94 5.53
N ASP A 43 -8.33 -27.54 5.33
CA ASP A 43 -8.83 -28.69 6.07
C ASP A 43 -9.83 -29.50 5.21
N SER A 44 -10.51 -30.45 5.83
CA SER A 44 -11.47 -31.35 5.17
C SER A 44 -12.73 -30.67 4.61
N ARG A 45 -12.97 -29.38 4.92
CA ARG A 45 -14.10 -28.61 4.35
C ARG A 45 -13.89 -28.30 2.86
N GLY A 46 -12.66 -28.41 2.38
CA GLY A 46 -12.33 -28.07 1.00
C GLY A 46 -12.27 -26.56 0.74
N SER A 47 -12.64 -26.14 -0.44
CA SER A 47 -12.67 -24.75 -0.89
C SER A 47 -13.77 -24.54 -1.91
N ASN A 48 -14.47 -23.42 -1.83
CA ASN A 48 -15.49 -23.01 -2.79
C ASN A 48 -14.91 -22.03 -3.82
N VAL A 49 -15.44 -22.07 -5.03
CA VAL A 49 -15.17 -21.08 -6.08
C VAL A 49 -16.48 -20.37 -6.42
N TYR A 50 -16.46 -19.06 -6.31
CA TYR A 50 -17.58 -18.19 -6.67
C TYR A 50 -17.21 -17.34 -7.87
N TYR A 51 -18.12 -17.24 -8.84
CA TYR A 51 -17.93 -16.42 -10.03
C TYR A 51 -18.75 -15.14 -9.94
N VAL A 52 -18.10 -14.00 -10.07
CA VAL A 52 -18.78 -12.73 -10.26
C VAL A 52 -19.13 -12.59 -11.73
N THR A 53 -20.44 -12.57 -12.01
CA THR A 53 -21.01 -12.52 -13.36
C THR A 53 -21.83 -11.25 -13.59
N SER A 54 -21.95 -10.40 -12.57
CA SER A 54 -22.68 -9.13 -12.60
C SER A 54 -21.86 -8.02 -11.95
N LEU A 55 -21.91 -6.82 -12.51
CA LEU A 55 -21.33 -5.60 -11.93
C LEU A 55 -22.27 -4.89 -10.96
N GLU A 56 -23.49 -5.39 -10.77
CA GLU A 56 -24.44 -4.83 -9.80
C GLU A 56 -23.96 -5.04 -8.35
N ASP A 57 -24.48 -4.19 -7.45
CA ASP A 57 -24.22 -4.25 -6.00
C ASP A 57 -25.54 -4.39 -5.22
N ASP A 58 -26.38 -5.35 -5.59
CA ASP A 58 -27.67 -5.60 -4.98
C ASP A 58 -27.71 -6.86 -4.09
N GLY A 59 -26.61 -7.61 -4.01
CA GLY A 59 -26.49 -8.83 -3.21
C GLY A 59 -27.12 -10.06 -3.86
N SER A 60 -27.61 -9.97 -5.09
CA SER A 60 -28.09 -11.13 -5.86
C SER A 60 -26.94 -12.06 -6.24
N GLU A 61 -27.27 -13.32 -6.52
CA GLU A 61 -26.30 -14.32 -6.97
C GLU A 61 -25.52 -13.80 -8.20
N GLY A 62 -24.21 -14.03 -8.18
CA GLY A 62 -23.30 -13.55 -9.21
C GLY A 62 -22.75 -12.12 -8.97
N THR A 63 -23.18 -11.40 -7.93
CA THR A 63 -22.54 -10.13 -7.53
C THR A 63 -21.37 -10.36 -6.58
N LEU A 64 -20.44 -9.40 -6.53
CA LEU A 64 -19.30 -9.48 -5.60
C LEU A 64 -19.79 -9.49 -4.14
N ARG A 65 -20.83 -8.71 -3.81
CA ARG A 65 -21.43 -8.67 -2.47
C ARG A 65 -21.96 -10.04 -2.07
N TRP A 66 -22.67 -10.71 -2.95
CA TRP A 66 -23.16 -12.07 -2.72
C TRP A 66 -21.98 -13.06 -2.50
N ALA A 67 -20.97 -13.03 -3.35
CA ALA A 67 -19.81 -13.92 -3.25
C ALA A 67 -19.05 -13.78 -1.93
N LEU A 68 -19.04 -12.57 -1.32
CA LEU A 68 -18.41 -12.30 -0.03
C LEU A 68 -19.29 -12.64 1.17
N SER A 69 -20.62 -12.82 1.00
CA SER A 69 -21.58 -12.99 2.09
C SER A 69 -22.29 -14.34 2.10
N THR A 70 -22.36 -15.05 0.96
CA THR A 70 -23.10 -16.32 0.85
C THR A 70 -22.36 -17.50 1.49
N GLY A 71 -23.10 -18.56 1.83
CA GLY A 71 -22.52 -19.80 2.37
C GLY A 71 -22.08 -19.67 3.83
N ASP A 72 -20.93 -20.24 4.13
CA ASP A 72 -20.34 -20.37 5.47
C ASP A 72 -18.85 -20.01 5.50
N ALA A 73 -18.14 -20.36 6.55
CA ALA A 73 -16.70 -20.09 6.73
C ALA A 73 -15.79 -21.04 5.91
N THR A 74 -16.31 -21.86 5.01
CA THR A 74 -15.49 -22.64 4.07
C THR A 74 -14.63 -21.69 3.22
N PRO A 75 -13.34 -21.94 3.07
CA PRO A 75 -12.46 -21.13 2.25
C PRO A 75 -13.03 -20.87 0.86
N ARG A 76 -12.88 -19.64 0.35
CA ARG A 76 -13.48 -19.25 -0.93
C ARG A 76 -12.53 -18.48 -1.83
N THR A 77 -12.54 -18.83 -3.10
CA THR A 77 -11.89 -18.07 -4.16
C THR A 77 -12.93 -17.39 -5.02
N ILE A 78 -12.83 -16.08 -5.19
CA ILE A 78 -13.73 -15.26 -6.00
C ILE A 78 -13.03 -14.94 -7.31
N LEU A 79 -13.62 -15.40 -8.41
CA LEU A 79 -13.18 -15.18 -9.78
C LEU A 79 -14.19 -14.28 -10.50
N PHE A 80 -13.75 -13.61 -11.56
CA PHE A 80 -14.58 -12.68 -12.33
C PHE A 80 -14.75 -13.16 -13.77
N ASN A 81 -16.00 -13.28 -14.20
CA ASN A 81 -16.39 -13.53 -15.60
C ASN A 81 -16.93 -12.28 -16.28
N VAL A 82 -16.81 -11.14 -15.64
CA VAL A 82 -17.17 -9.81 -16.15
C VAL A 82 -15.99 -8.87 -15.99
N CYS A 83 -15.99 -7.78 -16.74
CA CYS A 83 -15.08 -6.65 -16.56
C CYS A 83 -15.86 -5.35 -16.41
N GLY A 84 -15.28 -4.36 -15.74
CA GLY A 84 -15.87 -3.04 -15.56
C GLY A 84 -15.88 -2.57 -14.12
N THR A 85 -16.76 -1.60 -13.85
CA THR A 85 -16.86 -0.94 -12.55
C THR A 85 -18.04 -1.48 -11.76
N ILE A 86 -17.75 -2.02 -10.58
CA ILE A 86 -18.75 -2.34 -9.55
C ILE A 86 -18.93 -1.09 -8.68
N ASN A 87 -20.09 -0.44 -8.82
CA ASN A 87 -20.41 0.76 -8.06
C ASN A 87 -21.11 0.38 -6.75
N LEU A 88 -20.36 0.36 -5.66
CA LEU A 88 -20.88 -0.02 -4.33
C LEU A 88 -21.91 0.99 -3.83
N LYS A 89 -23.09 0.53 -3.48
CA LYS A 89 -24.19 1.31 -2.89
C LYS A 89 -24.03 1.49 -1.37
N SER A 90 -23.21 0.66 -0.74
CA SER A 90 -22.90 0.70 0.68
C SER A 90 -21.58 -0.01 0.97
N VAL A 91 -21.05 0.15 2.18
CA VAL A 91 -19.82 -0.54 2.61
C VAL A 91 -19.89 -2.04 2.29
N LEU A 92 -18.89 -2.54 1.56
CA LEU A 92 -18.77 -3.95 1.23
C LEU A 92 -17.94 -4.66 2.30
N ARG A 93 -18.58 -5.56 3.06
CA ARG A 93 -17.94 -6.27 4.18
C ARG A 93 -17.73 -7.74 3.86
N PHE A 94 -16.67 -8.29 4.45
CA PHE A 94 -16.43 -9.73 4.46
C PHE A 94 -17.28 -10.38 5.56
N SER A 95 -18.12 -11.34 5.20
CA SER A 95 -18.89 -12.10 6.20
C SER A 95 -18.06 -13.21 6.85
N TYR A 96 -17.09 -13.76 6.11
CA TYR A 96 -16.31 -14.94 6.52
C TYR A 96 -14.82 -14.73 6.28
N PRO A 97 -13.94 -15.44 7.02
CA PRO A 97 -12.49 -15.47 6.75
C PRO A 97 -12.16 -16.36 5.55
N ASN A 98 -10.87 -16.49 5.26
CA ASN A 98 -10.32 -17.39 4.24
C ASN A 98 -10.80 -17.05 2.83
N VAL A 99 -10.52 -15.82 2.38
CA VAL A 99 -11.00 -15.29 1.09
C VAL A 99 -9.84 -14.98 0.17
N THR A 100 -9.93 -15.41 -1.08
CA THR A 100 -9.11 -14.90 -2.20
C THR A 100 -9.98 -14.16 -3.19
N ILE A 101 -9.66 -12.90 -3.48
CA ILE A 101 -10.24 -12.13 -4.59
C ILE A 101 -9.20 -12.03 -5.69
N ALA A 102 -9.47 -12.69 -6.82
CA ALA A 102 -8.53 -12.85 -7.93
C ALA A 102 -8.93 -11.97 -9.13
N GLY A 103 -8.63 -10.66 -9.07
CA GLY A 103 -8.99 -9.70 -10.11
C GLY A 103 -8.38 -10.01 -11.48
N GLN A 104 -7.22 -10.66 -11.55
CA GLN A 104 -6.57 -11.09 -12.79
C GLN A 104 -7.38 -12.13 -13.58
N SER A 105 -8.41 -12.72 -13.00
CA SER A 105 -9.31 -13.65 -13.71
C SER A 105 -10.34 -12.93 -14.58
N ALA A 106 -10.55 -11.63 -14.36
CA ALA A 106 -11.51 -10.85 -15.11
C ALA A 106 -11.11 -10.76 -16.59
N PRO A 107 -12.05 -10.77 -17.52
CA PRO A 107 -11.76 -10.48 -18.92
C PRO A 107 -11.47 -8.99 -19.15
N GLY A 108 -11.13 -8.63 -20.38
CA GLY A 108 -11.06 -7.24 -20.87
C GLY A 108 -10.16 -6.33 -20.04
N GLY A 109 -10.73 -5.27 -19.52
CA GLY A 109 -10.03 -4.24 -18.74
C GLY A 109 -9.83 -4.57 -17.25
N GLY A 110 -10.37 -5.70 -16.75
CA GLY A 110 -10.31 -6.02 -15.33
C GLY A 110 -11.44 -5.43 -14.50
N ILE A 111 -11.28 -5.35 -13.19
CA ILE A 111 -12.32 -4.89 -12.25
C ILE A 111 -11.88 -3.61 -11.55
N CYS A 112 -12.80 -2.64 -11.53
CA CYS A 112 -12.74 -1.45 -10.70
C CYS A 112 -13.86 -1.50 -9.65
N ILE A 113 -13.57 -1.11 -8.42
CA ILE A 113 -14.55 -0.96 -7.32
C ILE A 113 -14.63 0.53 -6.98
N SER A 114 -15.83 1.09 -6.99
CA SER A 114 -16.09 2.50 -6.70
C SER A 114 -17.28 2.69 -5.76
N GLY A 115 -17.60 3.93 -5.40
CA GLY A 115 -18.81 4.32 -4.68
C GLY A 115 -18.69 4.30 -3.17
N ALA A 116 -18.31 3.19 -2.58
CA ALA A 116 -18.12 3.03 -1.14
C ALA A 116 -16.88 2.21 -0.84
N LYS A 117 -16.51 2.13 0.44
CA LYS A 117 -15.32 1.35 0.84
C LYS A 117 -15.56 -0.15 0.84
N MET A 118 -14.52 -0.90 0.51
CA MET A 118 -14.38 -2.29 0.94
C MET A 118 -13.82 -2.32 2.37
N TYR A 119 -14.41 -3.12 3.24
CA TYR A 119 -13.98 -3.28 4.62
C TYR A 119 -13.65 -4.73 4.92
N ALA A 120 -12.35 -5.03 4.94
CA ALA A 120 -11.83 -6.36 5.27
C ALA A 120 -11.52 -6.42 6.77
N ASN A 121 -12.32 -7.19 7.51
CA ASN A 121 -12.22 -7.39 8.95
C ASN A 121 -12.37 -8.85 9.33
N LYS A 122 -11.92 -9.75 8.48
CA LYS A 122 -11.89 -11.20 8.68
C LYS A 122 -10.52 -11.73 8.27
N ASP A 123 -10.02 -12.68 9.02
CA ASP A 123 -8.68 -13.23 8.83
C ASP A 123 -8.46 -13.92 7.49
N ASN A 124 -7.20 -13.99 7.10
CA ASN A 124 -6.71 -14.81 6.03
C ASN A 124 -7.26 -14.39 4.65
N VAL A 125 -6.87 -13.18 4.22
CA VAL A 125 -7.37 -12.53 3.00
C VAL A 125 -6.27 -12.32 1.98
N ILE A 126 -6.53 -12.70 0.73
CA ILE A 126 -5.71 -12.40 -0.45
C ILE A 126 -6.53 -11.53 -1.41
N ILE A 127 -6.01 -10.36 -1.79
CA ILE A 127 -6.63 -9.49 -2.80
C ILE A 127 -5.59 -9.17 -3.87
N ARG A 128 -5.92 -9.45 -5.14
CA ARG A 128 -4.99 -9.25 -6.24
C ARG A 128 -5.64 -8.60 -7.46
N TYR A 129 -4.93 -7.69 -8.10
CA TYR A 129 -5.29 -7.06 -9.39
C TYR A 129 -6.67 -6.40 -9.42
N ILE A 130 -7.05 -5.74 -8.34
CA ILE A 130 -8.27 -4.93 -8.24
C ILE A 130 -7.91 -3.45 -8.21
N ARG A 131 -8.67 -2.62 -8.92
CA ARG A 131 -8.61 -1.16 -8.82
C ARG A 131 -9.69 -0.68 -7.87
N PHE A 132 -9.31 0.14 -6.90
CA PHE A 132 -10.21 0.77 -5.95
C PHE A 132 -10.21 2.27 -6.21
N ARG A 133 -11.34 2.78 -6.67
CA ARG A 133 -11.55 4.19 -7.03
C ARG A 133 -12.84 4.69 -6.42
N ALA A 134 -12.80 5.00 -5.10
CA ALA A 134 -14.02 5.30 -4.34
C ALA A 134 -14.81 6.46 -4.94
N GLY A 135 -14.13 7.54 -5.35
CA GLY A 135 -14.76 8.73 -5.87
C GLY A 135 -15.41 9.60 -4.79
N ASP A 136 -15.84 10.81 -5.16
CA ASP A 136 -16.50 11.76 -4.23
C ASP A 136 -18.03 11.76 -4.34
N HIS A 137 -18.59 10.82 -5.07
CA HIS A 137 -20.04 10.58 -5.15
C HIS A 137 -20.56 9.69 -4.03
N ALA A 138 -19.68 9.08 -3.24
CA ALA A 138 -20.05 8.30 -2.07
C ALA A 138 -20.80 9.15 -1.03
N THR A 139 -21.70 8.52 -0.32
CA THR A 139 -22.53 9.19 0.72
C THR A 139 -21.74 9.50 1.99
N SER A 140 -20.54 8.97 2.14
CA SER A 140 -19.70 9.11 3.32
C SER A 140 -18.23 9.19 2.94
N SER A 141 -17.44 9.91 3.75
CA SER A 141 -16.00 10.05 3.59
C SER A 141 -15.30 8.79 4.07
N TYR A 142 -14.95 7.90 3.16
CA TYR A 142 -14.29 6.63 3.45
C TYR A 142 -12.95 6.52 2.73
N PRO A 143 -12.00 5.72 3.25
CA PRO A 143 -10.93 5.17 2.42
C PRO A 143 -11.51 4.28 1.32
N SER A 144 -10.73 4.02 0.27
CA SER A 144 -11.16 3.07 -0.77
C SER A 144 -11.22 1.65 -0.24
N ILE A 145 -10.23 1.29 0.56
CA ILE A 145 -10.19 0.03 1.31
C ILE A 145 -9.78 0.30 2.76
N ASP A 146 -10.37 -0.46 3.66
CA ASP A 146 -10.09 -0.43 5.08
C ASP A 146 -9.86 -1.87 5.55
N VAL A 147 -8.70 -2.13 6.13
CA VAL A 147 -8.27 -3.46 6.59
C VAL A 147 -7.95 -3.35 8.07
N GLU A 148 -8.78 -3.94 8.91
CA GLU A 148 -8.71 -3.75 10.36
C GLU A 148 -8.90 -5.06 11.11
N ASN A 149 -8.08 -5.24 12.16
CA ASN A 149 -8.18 -6.36 13.11
C ASN A 149 -8.17 -7.72 12.42
N ILE A 150 -7.21 -7.94 11.52
CA ILE A 150 -7.07 -9.22 10.82
C ILE A 150 -5.67 -9.80 10.95
N ASN A 151 -5.63 -11.12 11.00
CA ASN A 151 -4.39 -11.90 10.90
C ASN A 151 -4.27 -12.49 9.50
N HIS A 152 -3.08 -12.42 8.94
CA HIS A 152 -2.75 -12.93 7.62
C HIS A 152 -3.52 -12.25 6.47
N CYS A 153 -2.89 -11.23 5.90
CA CYS A 153 -3.39 -10.55 4.71
C CYS A 153 -2.26 -10.31 3.72
N ILE A 154 -2.54 -10.50 2.44
CA ILE A 154 -1.68 -10.02 1.38
C ILE A 154 -2.49 -9.32 0.29
N ILE A 155 -2.10 -8.08 -0.02
CA ILE A 155 -2.67 -7.27 -1.09
C ILE A 155 -1.57 -7.07 -2.13
N ASP A 156 -1.84 -7.49 -3.35
CA ASP A 156 -0.83 -7.59 -4.38
C ASP A 156 -1.30 -7.04 -5.72
N HIS A 157 -0.49 -6.20 -6.36
CA HIS A 157 -0.77 -5.59 -7.66
C HIS A 157 -2.17 -4.94 -7.75
N CYS A 158 -2.57 -4.22 -6.72
CA CYS A 158 -3.81 -3.45 -6.70
C CYS A 158 -3.54 -1.95 -6.91
N SER A 159 -4.57 -1.19 -7.26
CA SER A 159 -4.50 0.25 -7.40
C SER A 159 -5.55 0.92 -6.52
N PHE A 160 -5.15 1.93 -5.75
CA PHE A 160 -5.99 2.65 -4.80
C PHE A 160 -5.89 4.14 -5.10
N THR A 161 -6.96 4.73 -5.66
CA THR A 161 -6.99 6.13 -6.05
C THR A 161 -8.33 6.78 -5.75
N TRP A 162 -8.35 8.12 -5.78
CA TRP A 162 -9.56 8.95 -5.76
C TRP A 162 -10.43 8.79 -4.52
N SER A 163 -9.81 8.51 -3.38
CA SER A 163 -10.53 8.49 -2.11
C SER A 163 -10.70 9.89 -1.52
N MET A 164 -11.79 10.08 -0.78
CA MET A 164 -12.04 11.30 -0.01
C MET A 164 -11.31 11.35 1.33
N GLU A 165 -10.77 10.25 1.81
CA GLU A 165 -9.96 10.13 3.03
C GLU A 165 -8.59 9.56 2.63
N GLU A 166 -8.09 8.48 3.23
CA GLU A 166 -6.96 7.72 2.70
C GLU A 166 -7.38 6.88 1.49
N ASN A 167 -6.45 6.71 0.54
CA ASN A 167 -6.70 5.73 -0.51
C ASN A 167 -6.70 4.30 0.03
N MET A 168 -5.91 4.05 1.08
CA MET A 168 -5.81 2.76 1.75
C MET A 168 -5.56 2.94 3.24
N THR A 169 -6.22 2.15 4.06
CA THR A 169 -6.01 2.13 5.51
C THR A 169 -5.79 0.71 6.01
N MET A 170 -4.78 0.53 6.86
CA MET A 170 -4.49 -0.70 7.58
C MET A 170 -4.24 -0.41 9.05
N TYR A 171 -4.96 -1.08 9.95
CA TYR A 171 -4.85 -0.91 11.40
C TYR A 171 -4.94 -2.22 12.15
N ASP A 172 -4.23 -2.32 13.26
CA ASP A 172 -4.39 -3.38 14.26
C ASP A 172 -4.37 -4.78 13.63
N ASN A 173 -3.50 -4.96 12.65
CA ASN A 173 -3.37 -6.21 11.89
C ASN A 173 -2.11 -6.95 12.33
N ASP A 174 -2.01 -8.24 12.02
CA ASP A 174 -0.79 -9.01 12.15
C ASP A 174 -0.51 -9.85 10.89
N SER A 175 0.77 -10.07 10.61
CA SER A 175 1.24 -10.90 9.48
C SER A 175 0.68 -10.43 8.14
N THR A 176 0.89 -9.13 7.80
CA THR A 176 0.34 -8.51 6.61
C THR A 176 1.40 -8.09 5.60
N THR A 177 1.02 -8.06 4.33
CA THR A 177 1.85 -7.53 3.23
C THR A 177 1.01 -6.72 2.24
N VAL A 178 1.52 -5.56 1.85
CA VAL A 178 1.05 -4.80 0.68
C VAL A 178 2.22 -4.68 -0.29
N GLN A 179 2.09 -5.27 -1.46
CA GLN A 179 3.18 -5.31 -2.42
C GLN A 179 2.73 -4.94 -3.84
N TRP A 180 3.61 -4.26 -4.57
CA TRP A 180 3.43 -3.93 -5.99
C TRP A 180 2.12 -3.18 -6.27
N CYS A 181 1.66 -2.35 -5.35
CA CYS A 181 0.43 -1.58 -5.48
C CYS A 181 0.71 -0.13 -5.93
N ILE A 182 -0.28 0.49 -6.58
CA ILE A 182 -0.34 1.94 -6.76
C ILE A 182 -1.25 2.52 -5.68
N ILE A 183 -0.78 3.54 -4.97
CA ILE A 183 -1.54 4.28 -3.96
C ILE A 183 -1.39 5.76 -4.30
N GLY A 184 -2.42 6.37 -4.88
CA GLY A 184 -2.22 7.69 -5.42
C GLY A 184 -3.46 8.53 -5.65
N GLU A 185 -3.24 9.77 -6.03
CA GLU A 185 -4.28 10.74 -6.42
C GLU A 185 -5.47 10.82 -5.45
N GLY A 186 -5.21 10.97 -4.15
CA GLY A 186 -6.28 11.26 -3.20
C GLY A 186 -6.99 12.58 -3.54
N LEU A 187 -8.29 12.65 -3.28
CA LEU A 187 -9.11 13.83 -3.59
C LEU A 187 -8.95 14.91 -2.51
N TYR A 188 -8.39 16.06 -2.88
CA TYR A 188 -8.15 17.14 -1.93
C TYR A 188 -9.41 17.95 -1.63
N ASN A 189 -10.07 18.49 -2.64
CA ASN A 189 -11.28 19.30 -2.53
C ASN A 189 -12.55 18.47 -2.78
N SER A 190 -12.65 17.32 -2.14
CA SER A 190 -13.82 16.45 -2.22
C SER A 190 -14.96 16.92 -1.29
N LYS A 191 -16.07 16.17 -1.30
CA LYS A 191 -17.18 16.37 -0.38
C LYS A 191 -16.91 15.89 1.06
N ASN A 192 -15.66 15.64 1.42
CA ASN A 192 -15.30 15.18 2.76
C ASN A 192 -15.70 16.22 3.82
N ILE A 193 -16.54 15.80 4.77
CA ILE A 193 -17.07 16.67 5.85
C ILE A 193 -15.98 17.21 6.78
N LYS A 194 -14.81 16.55 6.82
CA LYS A 194 -13.66 16.99 7.63
C LYS A 194 -12.76 17.98 6.87
N GLY A 195 -13.15 18.41 5.66
CA GLY A 195 -12.39 19.32 4.79
C GLY A 195 -11.35 18.63 3.91
N ALA A 196 -10.39 19.40 3.42
CA ALA A 196 -9.40 18.93 2.45
C ALA A 196 -8.53 17.78 2.98
N ARG A 197 -8.29 16.76 2.14
CA ARG A 197 -7.57 15.53 2.47
C ARG A 197 -6.48 15.18 1.45
N ALA A 198 -6.75 14.34 0.46
CA ALA A 198 -5.80 13.75 -0.49
C ALA A 198 -4.68 12.94 0.20
N TYR A 199 -5.06 12.10 1.14
CA TYR A 199 -4.11 11.25 1.86
C TYR A 199 -3.82 9.95 1.07
N ALA A 200 -2.55 9.53 1.06
CA ALA A 200 -2.20 8.28 0.41
C ALA A 200 -2.65 7.09 1.25
N SER A 201 -2.01 6.86 2.37
CA SER A 201 -2.28 5.65 3.14
C SER A 201 -1.92 5.81 4.61
N GLN A 202 -2.62 5.05 5.42
CA GLN A 202 -2.24 4.77 6.78
C GLN A 202 -1.87 3.30 6.88
N TRP A 203 -0.65 3.02 7.31
CA TRP A 203 -0.09 1.69 7.43
C TRP A 203 0.14 1.36 8.88
N GLY A 204 -0.09 0.10 9.24
CA GLY A 204 0.15 -0.38 10.57
C GLY A 204 -0.22 -1.84 10.74
N GLY A 205 0.26 -2.42 11.82
CA GLY A 205 0.08 -3.81 12.20
C GLY A 205 1.33 -4.37 12.84
N GLU A 206 1.18 -5.41 13.68
CA GLU A 206 2.27 -5.92 14.51
C GLU A 206 3.45 -6.47 13.71
N HIS A 207 3.17 -7.18 12.61
CA HIS A 207 4.15 -7.64 11.63
C HIS A 207 3.66 -7.26 10.24
N SER A 208 4.10 -6.11 9.73
CA SER A 208 3.61 -5.53 8.49
C SER A 208 4.74 -5.30 7.51
N THR A 209 4.53 -5.65 6.26
CA THR A 209 5.48 -5.38 5.17
C THR A 209 4.80 -4.61 4.06
N PHE A 210 5.39 -3.48 3.69
CA PHE A 210 4.95 -2.63 2.60
C PHE A 210 6.12 -2.47 1.63
N HIS A 211 6.07 -3.16 0.49
CA HIS A 211 7.21 -3.16 -0.41
C HIS A 211 6.87 -3.04 -1.89
N HIS A 212 7.77 -2.42 -2.63
CA HIS A 212 7.65 -2.22 -4.08
C HIS A 212 6.35 -1.53 -4.51
N ASN A 213 5.78 -0.66 -3.68
CA ASN A 213 4.60 0.11 -4.01
C ASN A 213 4.97 1.45 -4.65
N LEU A 214 4.12 1.96 -5.53
CA LEU A 214 4.16 3.33 -6.03
C LEU A 214 3.17 4.19 -5.24
N ILE A 215 3.69 5.10 -4.42
CA ILE A 215 2.89 6.13 -3.76
C ILE A 215 3.04 7.42 -4.55
N THR A 216 1.95 7.99 -5.06
CA THR A 216 2.04 9.08 -6.02
C THR A 216 0.93 10.12 -5.88
N ASN A 217 1.26 11.40 -6.16
CA ASN A 217 0.30 12.49 -6.27
C ASN A 217 -0.64 12.64 -5.06
N CYS A 218 -0.11 12.55 -3.85
CA CYS A 218 -0.88 12.73 -2.62
C CYS A 218 -0.40 13.93 -1.81
N PHE A 219 -1.33 14.55 -1.08
CA PHE A 219 -1.01 15.69 -0.25
C PHE A 219 -0.17 15.30 0.97
N SER A 220 -0.53 14.21 1.64
CA SER A 220 0.09 13.76 2.89
C SER A 220 -0.09 12.25 3.09
N ARG A 221 0.47 11.73 4.18
CA ARG A 221 0.41 10.30 4.55
C ARG A 221 0.99 9.40 3.47
N THR A 222 2.25 9.68 3.12
CA THR A 222 2.97 8.97 2.04
C THR A 222 4.14 8.10 2.55
N PRO A 223 3.91 7.15 3.47
CA PRO A 223 2.70 6.86 4.24
C PRO A 223 2.65 7.56 5.62
N ARG A 224 1.54 7.45 6.36
CA ARG A 224 1.52 7.55 7.81
C ARG A 224 1.66 6.16 8.41
N LEU A 225 2.55 6.01 9.39
CA LEU A 225 2.74 4.79 10.16
C LEU A 225 1.99 4.91 11.50
N ASN A 226 1.19 3.92 11.83
CA ASN A 226 0.32 3.97 13.01
C ASN A 226 0.00 2.55 13.49
N GLY A 227 1.03 1.81 13.85
CA GLY A 227 1.04 0.38 14.15
C GLY A 227 -0.20 -0.14 14.87
N VAL A 228 -0.36 0.26 16.13
CA VAL A 228 -1.49 -0.12 16.98
C VAL A 228 -2.31 1.11 17.36
N ARG A 229 -3.63 1.01 17.26
CA ARG A 229 -4.57 2.07 17.58
C ARG A 229 -5.14 1.91 18.98
N ASP A 230 -5.20 3.02 19.73
CA ASP A 230 -5.90 3.07 21.00
C ASP A 230 -7.29 3.68 20.82
N ASP A 231 -8.23 2.90 20.37
CA ASP A 231 -9.64 3.30 20.33
C ASP A 231 -10.51 2.51 21.33
N GLY A 232 -9.87 1.72 22.20
CA GLY A 232 -10.57 0.85 23.14
C GLY A 232 -11.23 -0.38 22.49
N SER A 233 -11.10 -0.54 21.17
CA SER A 233 -11.69 -1.66 20.43
C SER A 233 -10.71 -2.84 20.27
N VAL A 234 -9.47 -2.67 20.66
CA VAL A 234 -8.43 -3.68 20.49
C VAL A 234 -8.65 -4.81 21.49
N VAL A 235 -9.18 -5.90 21.01
CA VAL A 235 -9.40 -7.12 21.76
C VAL A 235 -8.28 -8.10 21.42
N GLY A 236 -7.20 -8.08 22.18
CA GLY A 236 -6.11 -9.04 22.03
C GLY A 236 -4.87 -8.62 22.79
N ALA A 237 -3.97 -9.57 22.99
CA ALA A 237 -2.61 -9.26 23.44
C ALA A 237 -1.84 -8.75 22.24
N HIS A 238 -1.47 -7.48 22.24
CA HIS A 238 -0.53 -6.94 21.29
C HIS A 238 0.89 -7.16 21.75
N ASP A 239 1.79 -7.39 20.81
CA ASP A 239 3.20 -7.45 21.10
C ASP A 239 3.69 -6.08 21.62
N GLN A 240 4.70 -6.10 22.47
CA GLN A 240 5.35 -4.89 22.95
C GLN A 240 5.92 -4.06 21.79
N PHE A 241 6.28 -4.72 20.70
CA PHE A 241 6.88 -4.07 19.52
C PHE A 241 6.05 -4.37 18.29
N VAL A 242 5.81 -3.33 17.53
CA VAL A 242 5.23 -3.39 16.18
C VAL A 242 6.36 -3.33 15.20
N ASP A 243 6.44 -4.28 14.27
CA ASP A 243 7.48 -4.34 13.24
C ASP A 243 6.91 -3.95 11.87
N GLU A 244 7.29 -2.75 11.41
CA GLU A 244 6.83 -2.21 10.12
C GLU A 244 7.98 -2.13 9.12
N GLU A 245 7.95 -2.96 8.09
CA GLU A 245 8.89 -2.95 6.98
C GLU A 245 8.39 -2.07 5.84
N ILE A 246 9.14 -1.03 5.50
CA ILE A 246 8.91 -0.10 4.40
C ILE A 246 10.07 -0.24 3.42
N ILE A 247 9.95 -1.17 2.46
CA ILE A 247 11.09 -1.62 1.65
C ILE A 247 10.85 -1.36 0.17
N ASN A 248 11.80 -0.74 -0.52
CA ASN A 248 11.79 -0.58 -1.98
C ASN A 248 10.54 0.12 -2.55
N ASN A 249 9.85 0.95 -1.77
CA ASN A 249 8.75 1.73 -2.30
C ASN A 249 9.26 2.95 -3.08
N VAL A 250 8.44 3.41 -4.02
CA VAL A 250 8.66 4.63 -4.78
C VAL A 250 7.65 5.67 -4.31
N ILE A 251 8.13 6.81 -3.84
CA ILE A 251 7.30 7.92 -3.40
C ILE A 251 7.50 9.09 -4.35
N TYR A 252 6.46 9.44 -5.10
CA TYR A 252 6.50 10.48 -6.12
C TYR A 252 5.51 11.60 -5.84
N ASN A 253 5.97 12.85 -6.00
CA ASN A 253 5.14 14.05 -6.06
C ASN A 253 4.21 14.27 -4.84
N TRP A 254 4.72 14.06 -3.63
CA TRP A 254 3.98 14.40 -2.38
C TRP A 254 3.99 15.90 -2.11
N ALA A 255 3.04 16.40 -1.31
CA ALA A 255 2.88 17.84 -1.08
C ALA A 255 3.34 18.33 0.29
N LYS A 256 3.22 17.52 1.34
CA LYS A 256 3.56 17.94 2.69
C LYS A 256 5.06 17.82 2.98
N SER A 257 5.59 18.62 3.91
CA SER A 257 7.02 18.65 4.23
C SER A 257 7.56 17.32 4.72
N ASN A 258 6.77 16.55 5.46
CA ASN A 258 7.06 15.19 5.87
C ASN A 258 6.39 14.20 4.92
N SER A 259 7.15 13.47 4.12
CA SER A 259 6.62 12.44 3.25
C SER A 259 6.03 11.28 4.05
N CYS A 260 6.88 10.55 4.77
CA CYS A 260 6.49 9.52 5.73
C CYS A 260 6.53 10.08 7.16
N TYR A 261 5.58 9.69 8.00
CA TYR A 261 5.61 10.07 9.43
C TYR A 261 4.80 9.09 10.27
N GLY A 262 5.09 9.06 11.57
CA GLY A 262 4.41 8.18 12.51
C GLY A 262 5.37 7.44 13.43
N GLY A 263 5.10 6.18 13.67
CA GLY A 263 5.91 5.29 14.52
C GLY A 263 5.68 5.49 16.03
N GLU A 264 4.81 6.43 16.41
CA GLU A 264 4.38 6.57 17.80
C GLU A 264 3.39 5.47 18.17
N ASN A 265 3.60 4.80 19.29
CA ASN A 265 2.61 3.88 19.80
C ASN A 265 1.43 4.62 20.42
N SER A 266 0.23 4.29 19.97
CA SER A 266 -1.02 4.83 20.51
C SER A 266 -1.70 3.92 21.53
N ALA A 267 -1.16 2.74 21.82
CA ALA A 267 -1.75 1.79 22.78
C ALA A 267 -1.33 2.13 24.23
N PRO A 268 -2.13 2.89 25.01
CA PRO A 268 -1.74 3.32 26.35
C PRO A 268 -1.70 2.17 27.36
N ASN A 269 -2.29 1.05 27.02
CA ASN A 269 -2.39 -0.11 27.93
C ASN A 269 -1.13 -0.99 27.93
N ILE A 270 -0.20 -0.74 26.98
CA ILE A 270 1.05 -1.49 26.87
C ILE A 270 2.20 -0.55 27.20
N SER A 271 2.64 -0.55 28.45
CA SER A 271 3.75 0.29 28.89
C SER A 271 5.03 -0.05 28.14
N GLY A 272 5.66 0.98 27.57
CA GLY A 272 6.92 0.85 26.83
C GLY A 272 6.78 0.22 25.44
N ALA A 273 5.57 0.04 24.93
CA ALA A 273 5.37 -0.42 23.57
C ALA A 273 5.68 0.69 22.56
N TYR A 274 6.30 0.32 21.43
CA TYR A 274 6.63 1.25 20.36
C TYR A 274 6.80 0.52 19.03
N ASP A 275 6.68 1.29 17.95
CA ASP A 275 6.91 0.80 16.61
C ASP A 275 8.40 0.73 16.29
N ARG A 276 8.82 -0.35 15.67
CA ARG A 276 10.12 -0.51 15.02
C ARG A 276 9.92 -0.36 13.51
N VAL A 277 10.40 0.72 12.97
CA VAL A 277 10.19 1.08 11.57
C VAL A 277 11.47 0.84 10.78
N TYR A 278 11.38 0.02 9.75
CA TYR A 278 12.50 -0.32 8.87
C TYR A 278 12.28 0.29 7.48
N MET A 279 12.85 1.46 7.23
CA MET A 279 12.81 2.12 5.91
C MET A 279 14.06 1.78 5.13
N ILE A 280 13.93 0.85 4.19
CA ILE A 280 15.07 0.25 3.50
C ILE A 280 14.93 0.45 1.99
N ASN A 281 15.94 1.05 1.37
CA ASN A 281 16.07 1.16 -0.09
C ASN A 281 14.83 1.76 -0.79
N ASN A 282 14.13 2.71 -0.17
CA ASN A 282 13.02 3.41 -0.81
C ASN A 282 13.54 4.53 -1.72
N TYR A 283 12.80 4.83 -2.78
CA TYR A 283 13.14 5.86 -3.75
C TYR A 283 12.15 7.02 -3.66
N TYR A 284 12.65 8.21 -3.34
CA TYR A 284 11.88 9.43 -3.21
C TYR A 284 12.13 10.35 -4.40
N LYS A 285 11.10 10.60 -5.20
CA LYS A 285 11.16 11.46 -6.39
C LYS A 285 10.23 12.65 -6.23
N PRO A 286 10.75 13.85 -5.89
CA PRO A 286 9.94 15.05 -5.88
C PRO A 286 9.35 15.36 -7.24
N GLY A 287 8.10 15.81 -7.25
CA GLY A 287 7.41 16.27 -8.43
C GLY A 287 6.95 17.71 -8.31
N PRO A 288 6.18 18.23 -9.27
CA PRO A 288 5.75 19.64 -9.29
C PRO A 288 5.01 20.08 -8.03
N THR A 289 4.19 19.21 -7.44
CA THR A 289 3.47 19.53 -6.19
C THR A 289 4.42 19.59 -5.01
N THR A 290 5.41 18.71 -4.96
CA THR A 290 6.45 18.70 -3.93
C THR A 290 7.22 20.02 -3.94
N TYR A 291 7.65 20.49 -5.12
CA TYR A 291 8.37 21.75 -5.25
C TYR A 291 7.54 22.96 -4.88
N TYR A 292 6.29 22.99 -5.27
CA TYR A 292 5.38 24.10 -4.98
C TYR A 292 5.11 24.27 -3.48
N LYS A 293 5.00 23.18 -2.74
CA LYS A 293 4.64 23.19 -1.32
C LYS A 293 5.83 23.27 -0.36
N LEU A 294 7.02 22.89 -0.82
CA LEU A 294 8.20 22.83 0.05
C LEU A 294 8.99 24.14 0.02
N SER A 295 8.74 25.02 0.98
CA SER A 295 9.47 26.28 1.09
C SER A 295 10.85 26.13 1.78
N SER A 296 11.01 25.29 2.81
CA SER A 296 12.27 25.24 3.56
C SER A 296 12.61 23.91 4.22
N ASN A 297 11.65 23.16 4.72
CA ASN A 297 11.92 21.93 5.48
C ASN A 297 11.40 20.71 4.71
N ARG A 298 12.28 19.75 4.46
CA ARG A 298 11.97 18.54 3.70
C ARG A 298 12.45 17.33 4.46
N TYR A 299 11.48 16.49 4.83
CA TYR A 299 11.76 15.25 5.51
C TYR A 299 11.27 14.09 4.65
N PHE A 300 12.06 13.07 4.47
CA PHE A 300 11.52 11.83 3.92
C PHE A 300 10.81 11.03 5.01
N ALA A 301 11.23 11.20 6.26
CA ALA A 301 10.59 10.60 7.41
C ALA A 301 10.57 11.54 8.62
N GLU A 302 9.53 11.44 9.42
CA GLU A 302 9.38 12.14 10.68
C GLU A 302 8.87 11.18 11.75
N ALA A 303 9.65 10.99 12.81
CA ALA A 303 9.21 10.26 14.00
C ALA A 303 8.21 11.12 14.78
N SER A 304 6.96 10.69 14.83
CA SER A 304 5.93 11.36 15.63
C SER A 304 6.09 11.01 17.10
N TYR A 305 5.72 11.94 17.98
CA TYR A 305 5.76 11.75 19.42
C TYR A 305 4.36 11.68 20.01
N ASN A 306 4.08 10.61 20.72
CA ASN A 306 2.84 10.47 21.48
C ASN A 306 3.05 11.00 22.92
N LYS A 307 2.44 12.14 23.25
CA LYS A 307 2.53 12.75 24.58
C LYS A 307 1.91 11.90 25.70
N LYS A 308 0.97 11.02 25.38
CA LYS A 308 0.30 10.15 26.36
C LYS A 308 1.18 8.96 26.78
N THR A 309 1.85 8.35 25.81
CA THR A 309 2.70 7.18 26.04
C THR A 309 4.17 7.52 26.22
N GLY A 310 4.58 8.74 25.83
CA GLY A 310 5.97 9.16 25.88
C GLY A 310 6.87 8.50 24.82
N THR A 311 6.31 7.99 23.73
CA THR A 311 7.02 7.19 22.73
C THR A 311 7.12 7.87 21.36
N THR A 312 8.16 7.53 20.59
CA THR A 312 8.37 7.95 19.20
C THR A 312 8.62 6.79 18.25
N GLY A 313 8.69 5.57 18.76
CA GLY A 313 9.20 4.44 18.01
C GLY A 313 10.71 4.47 17.78
N GLN A 314 11.22 3.41 17.20
CA GLN A 314 12.62 3.26 16.80
C GLN A 314 12.71 3.05 15.29
N TRP A 315 13.75 3.63 14.66
CA TRP A 315 13.84 3.70 13.22
C TRP A 315 15.18 3.19 12.71
N LEU A 316 15.13 2.35 11.68
CA LEU A 316 16.26 2.02 10.82
C LEU A 316 16.03 2.66 9.45
N LEU A 317 16.95 3.50 9.03
CA LEU A 317 16.89 4.21 7.76
C LEU A 317 18.15 3.87 6.96
N THR A 318 18.04 2.99 5.97
CA THR A 318 19.21 2.50 5.25
C THR A 318 18.95 2.40 3.75
N GLY A 319 19.93 2.76 2.92
CA GLY A 319 19.90 2.63 1.46
C GLY A 319 18.85 3.45 0.73
N ASN A 320 18.10 4.33 1.43
CA ASN A 320 17.08 5.14 0.77
C ASN A 320 17.71 6.20 -0.14
N MET A 321 17.08 6.44 -1.28
CA MET A 321 17.53 7.41 -2.26
C MET A 321 16.49 8.50 -2.49
N PHE A 322 16.96 9.74 -2.56
CA PHE A 322 16.14 10.90 -2.86
C PHE A 322 16.64 11.57 -4.14
N GLU A 323 15.79 11.65 -5.13
CA GLU A 323 16.05 12.37 -6.35
C GLU A 323 15.43 13.77 -6.29
N PHE A 324 16.21 14.79 -6.57
CA PHE A 324 15.72 16.16 -6.66
C PHE A 324 16.08 16.73 -8.03
N ASN A 325 15.07 17.14 -8.76
CA ASN A 325 15.24 17.84 -10.01
C ASN A 325 14.62 19.22 -9.91
N ASP A 326 15.46 20.26 -9.83
CA ASP A 326 15.03 21.66 -9.80
C ASP A 326 14.89 22.28 -11.19
N GLY A 327 14.93 21.44 -12.23
CA GLY A 327 14.85 21.86 -13.64
C GLY A 327 16.11 22.54 -14.17
N ALA A 328 17.04 22.93 -13.32
CA ALA A 328 18.27 23.63 -13.68
C ALA A 328 19.54 22.80 -13.40
N SER A 329 19.45 21.83 -12.54
CA SER A 329 20.57 20.94 -12.21
C SER A 329 20.06 19.58 -11.70
N THR A 330 20.68 18.53 -12.15
CA THR A 330 20.58 17.19 -11.55
C THR A 330 21.27 17.19 -10.19
N LYS A 331 20.71 17.92 -9.23
CA LYS A 331 21.23 17.89 -7.87
C LYS A 331 20.34 17.01 -7.06
N SER A 332 20.82 15.86 -6.73
CA SER A 332 20.22 15.06 -5.67
C SER A 332 20.41 15.79 -4.34
N ILE A 333 19.37 15.91 -3.53
CA ILE A 333 19.39 16.72 -2.33
C ILE A 333 19.00 15.88 -1.14
N TRP A 334 19.98 15.32 -0.51
CA TRP A 334 19.86 14.95 0.87
C TRP A 334 21.00 15.58 1.63
N GLN A 335 20.68 16.33 2.63
CA GLN A 335 21.69 16.81 3.53
C GLN A 335 21.80 15.89 4.74
N LYS A 336 23.02 15.63 5.10
CA LYS A 336 23.38 14.84 6.26
C LYS A 336 22.86 15.52 7.52
N SER A 337 21.95 14.87 8.23
CA SER A 337 21.64 15.22 9.61
C SER A 337 22.59 14.50 10.57
N SER A 338 22.55 14.88 11.85
CA SER A 338 23.28 14.15 12.90
C SER A 338 22.89 12.66 13.04
N LEU A 339 21.85 12.23 12.33
CA LEU A 339 21.42 10.83 12.21
C LEU A 339 22.25 10.00 11.22
N ASP A 340 23.03 10.64 10.36
CA ASP A 340 23.83 9.95 9.35
C ASP A 340 24.87 8.99 9.93
N ALA A 341 25.28 9.22 11.16
CA ALA A 341 26.16 8.28 11.85
C ALA A 341 25.53 6.91 12.08
N VAL A 342 24.18 6.83 12.03
CA VAL A 342 23.42 5.61 12.23
C VAL A 342 22.89 5.02 10.93
N ASN A 343 22.83 5.84 9.87
CA ASN A 343 22.24 5.49 8.57
C ASN A 343 23.14 5.95 7.43
N ALA A 344 24.38 5.57 7.46
CA ALA A 344 25.46 6.12 6.63
C ALA A 344 25.36 5.83 5.12
N ASP A 345 24.52 4.89 4.73
CA ASP A 345 24.38 4.40 3.34
C ASP A 345 23.17 4.97 2.59
N ASN A 346 22.42 5.89 3.20
CA ASN A 346 21.40 6.62 2.46
C ASN A 346 22.06 7.59 1.45
N VAL A 347 21.52 7.66 0.26
CA VAL A 347 22.03 8.53 -0.79
C VAL A 347 21.35 9.89 -0.72
N TYR A 348 22.12 10.89 -0.38
CA TYR A 348 21.68 12.28 -0.25
C TYR A 348 22.24 13.12 -1.37
N GLY A 349 21.46 14.07 -1.83
CA GLY A 349 21.98 15.08 -2.71
C GLY A 349 22.23 16.41 -2.01
N THR A 350 22.76 17.35 -2.74
CA THR A 350 23.09 18.69 -2.23
C THR A 350 22.15 19.73 -2.82
N ALA A 351 21.39 20.46 -1.98
CA ALA A 351 20.78 21.73 -2.36
C ALA A 351 21.39 22.86 -1.56
N SER A 352 21.81 23.89 -2.24
CA SER A 352 22.15 25.14 -1.57
C SER A 352 20.90 25.75 -0.95
N GLY A 353 20.92 25.98 0.36
CA GLY A 353 19.87 26.73 1.07
C GLY A 353 18.73 25.91 1.68
N ALA A 354 18.72 24.60 1.60
CA ALA A 354 17.80 23.77 2.38
C ALA A 354 18.38 23.50 3.78
N SER A 355 17.60 23.68 4.81
CA SER A 355 17.99 23.26 6.15
C SER A 355 18.01 21.74 6.24
N ASP A 356 19.04 21.24 6.86
CA ASP A 356 19.49 19.86 6.96
C ASP A 356 18.56 18.92 7.72
N ARG A 357 17.49 18.44 7.12
CA ARG A 357 16.64 17.48 7.84
C ARG A 357 16.03 16.46 6.90
N SER A 358 16.75 15.41 6.63
CA SER A 358 16.20 14.21 5.97
C SER A 358 15.28 13.42 6.89
N PHE A 359 15.50 13.50 8.20
CA PHE A 359 14.68 12.88 9.24
C PHE A 359 14.40 13.90 10.34
N ASN A 360 13.18 13.96 10.82
CA ASN A 360 12.75 14.87 11.87
C ASN A 360 12.09 14.12 13.04
N ILE A 361 12.15 14.73 14.21
CA ILE A 361 11.43 14.25 15.39
C ILE A 361 10.47 15.37 15.80
N SER A 362 9.17 15.06 15.91
CA SER A 362 8.14 16.04 16.19
C SER A 362 8.24 16.65 17.59
N GLU A 363 7.57 17.77 17.81
CA GLU A 363 7.60 18.54 19.07
C GLU A 363 7.36 17.69 20.32
N GLY A 364 8.17 17.89 21.32
CA GLY A 364 8.10 17.24 22.63
C GLY A 364 9.22 16.23 22.86
N ASN A 365 9.99 15.90 21.84
CA ASN A 365 11.19 15.09 21.98
C ASN A 365 12.43 15.94 22.14
N ASN A 366 13.33 15.41 22.96
CA ASN A 366 14.64 15.98 23.09
C ASN A 366 15.50 15.49 21.93
N ALA A 367 15.54 16.27 20.85
CA ALA A 367 16.34 15.97 19.63
C ALA A 367 17.83 15.71 19.92
N THR A 368 18.27 15.90 21.14
CA THR A 368 19.67 15.68 21.58
C THR A 368 20.02 14.20 21.81
N ASN A 369 19.03 13.31 21.89
CA ASN A 369 19.30 11.88 22.11
C ASN A 369 18.81 11.02 20.94
N VAL A 370 19.30 11.32 19.75
CA VAL A 370 18.98 10.60 18.52
C VAL A 370 19.22 9.11 18.61
N ALA A 371 20.27 8.69 19.34
CA ALA A 371 20.59 7.27 19.51
C ALA A 371 19.46 6.46 20.19
N ALA A 372 18.57 7.11 20.94
CA ALA A 372 17.42 6.45 21.54
C ALA A 372 16.31 6.08 20.54
N TYR A 373 16.32 6.69 19.36
CA TYR A 373 15.28 6.53 18.33
C TYR A 373 15.76 5.77 17.10
N THR A 374 17.02 5.31 17.11
CA THR A 374 17.63 4.63 15.96
C THR A 374 17.95 3.20 16.28
N LEU A 375 17.68 2.33 15.32
CA LEU A 375 18.07 0.92 15.35
C LEU A 375 19.36 0.74 14.54
N ALA A 376 20.32 0.01 15.11
CA ALA A 376 21.56 -0.34 14.40
C ALA A 376 21.36 -1.48 13.39
N SER A 377 20.31 -2.26 13.54
CA SER A 377 19.98 -3.37 12.65
C SER A 377 18.48 -3.66 12.71
N GLN A 378 18.01 -4.45 11.78
CA GLN A 378 16.64 -4.98 11.75
C GLN A 378 16.57 -6.27 12.59
N PRO A 379 15.98 -6.25 13.80
CA PRO A 379 15.93 -7.44 14.66
C PRO A 379 14.95 -8.50 14.15
N VAL A 380 13.92 -8.10 13.43
CA VAL A 380 12.92 -8.99 12.82
C VAL A 380 12.83 -8.68 11.33
N SER A 381 12.92 -9.68 10.48
CA SER A 381 12.81 -9.54 9.03
C SER A 381 11.90 -10.58 8.42
N SER A 382 11.03 -10.15 7.54
CA SER A 382 10.18 -11.03 6.75
C SER A 382 10.90 -11.69 5.57
N GLY A 383 12.12 -11.26 5.25
CA GLY A 383 12.90 -11.83 4.16
C GLY A 383 12.44 -11.37 2.76
N VAL A 384 11.97 -10.13 2.61
CA VAL A 384 11.68 -9.55 1.29
C VAL A 384 12.94 -9.50 0.44
N THR A 385 12.82 -9.87 -0.84
CA THR A 385 13.88 -9.67 -1.83
C THR A 385 14.11 -8.17 -2.03
N THR A 386 15.21 -7.66 -1.51
CA THR A 386 15.54 -6.25 -1.58
C THR A 386 16.39 -5.92 -2.81
N HIS A 387 16.14 -4.77 -3.40
CA HIS A 387 16.95 -4.16 -4.47
C HIS A 387 17.55 -2.85 -3.95
N ASP A 388 18.61 -2.35 -4.56
CA ASP A 388 18.97 -0.95 -4.34
C ASP A 388 17.81 -0.04 -4.75
N ALA A 389 17.75 1.16 -4.18
CA ALA A 389 16.60 2.06 -4.36
C ALA A 389 16.33 2.40 -5.84
N TYR A 390 17.37 2.58 -6.67
CA TYR A 390 17.20 2.91 -8.09
C TYR A 390 16.70 1.71 -8.90
N THR A 391 17.21 0.53 -8.64
CA THR A 391 16.72 -0.72 -9.25
C THR A 391 15.27 -0.98 -8.85
N ALA A 392 14.91 -0.75 -7.60
CA ALA A 392 13.52 -0.83 -7.13
C ALA A 392 12.61 0.16 -7.88
N TYR A 393 13.07 1.42 -8.03
CA TYR A 393 12.34 2.41 -8.81
C TYR A 393 12.06 1.93 -10.24
N GLN A 394 13.07 1.43 -10.94
CA GLN A 394 12.89 0.92 -12.31
C GLN A 394 11.89 -0.22 -12.40
N LYS A 395 11.89 -1.12 -11.42
CA LYS A 395 10.95 -2.24 -11.35
C LYS A 395 9.53 -1.78 -11.03
N VAL A 396 9.37 -0.89 -10.08
CA VAL A 396 8.05 -0.39 -9.64
C VAL A 396 7.33 0.37 -10.76
N VAL A 397 8.07 1.18 -11.56
CA VAL A 397 7.48 1.93 -12.68
C VAL A 397 7.47 1.16 -14.01
N ALA A 398 7.72 -0.14 -13.99
CA ALA A 398 7.59 -0.96 -15.19
C ALA A 398 6.12 -1.18 -15.59
N MET A 399 5.86 -1.31 -16.88
CA MET A 399 4.53 -1.57 -17.45
C MET A 399 4.55 -2.86 -18.29
N ASP A 400 5.18 -3.89 -17.74
CA ASP A 400 5.37 -5.19 -18.39
C ASP A 400 4.55 -6.31 -17.73
N GLY A 401 3.60 -5.94 -16.86
CA GLY A 401 2.79 -6.86 -16.07
C GLY A 401 3.37 -7.20 -14.70
N ASN A 402 4.61 -6.80 -14.41
CA ASN A 402 5.30 -7.07 -13.13
C ASN A 402 5.54 -5.82 -12.29
N GLY A 403 5.30 -4.62 -12.81
CA GLY A 403 5.40 -3.38 -12.07
C GLY A 403 4.18 -3.13 -11.19
N ALA A 404 4.18 -2.00 -10.46
CA ALA A 404 3.10 -1.66 -9.54
C ALA A 404 1.75 -1.47 -10.23
N GLY A 405 0.68 -1.74 -9.49
CA GLY A 405 -0.71 -1.54 -9.91
C GLY A 405 -1.37 -2.75 -10.55
N ALA A 406 -2.64 -2.60 -10.86
CA ALA A 406 -3.46 -3.67 -11.45
C ALA A 406 -3.19 -3.81 -12.95
N GLN A 407 -1.99 -4.31 -13.30
CA GLN A 407 -1.57 -4.44 -14.70
C GLN A 407 -2.16 -5.65 -15.42
N LEU A 408 -2.74 -6.60 -14.70
CA LEU A 408 -3.43 -7.76 -15.28
C LEU A 408 -4.94 -7.69 -15.01
N PRO A 409 -5.76 -8.19 -15.95
CA PRO A 409 -5.40 -8.73 -17.27
C PRO A 409 -4.85 -7.66 -18.23
N ARG A 410 -5.11 -6.40 -17.97
CA ARG A 410 -4.61 -5.26 -18.76
C ARG A 410 -4.47 -4.03 -17.85
N ILE A 411 -3.38 -3.29 -18.01
CA ILE A 411 -3.24 -1.97 -17.39
C ILE A 411 -4.24 -0.98 -18.01
N ASP A 412 -4.90 -0.18 -17.18
CA ASP A 412 -5.78 0.87 -17.67
C ASP A 412 -5.04 2.20 -17.89
N GLU A 413 -5.74 3.17 -18.47
CA GLU A 413 -5.15 4.46 -18.84
C GLU A 413 -4.67 5.26 -17.62
N GLU A 414 -5.38 5.19 -16.49
CA GLU A 414 -5.06 5.94 -15.29
C GLU A 414 -3.83 5.36 -14.57
N ASP A 415 -3.78 4.06 -14.38
CA ASP A 415 -2.60 3.42 -13.79
C ASP A 415 -1.37 3.63 -14.70
N ALA A 416 -1.55 3.49 -16.02
CA ALA A 416 -0.48 3.76 -16.99
C ALA A 416 -0.02 5.22 -16.94
N ARG A 417 -0.93 6.18 -16.75
CA ARG A 417 -0.60 7.59 -16.60
C ARG A 417 0.21 7.85 -15.34
N LEU A 418 -0.23 7.35 -14.19
CA LEU A 418 0.47 7.51 -12.92
C LEU A 418 1.89 6.95 -12.97
N ILE A 419 2.04 5.77 -13.57
CA ILE A 419 3.37 5.15 -13.78
C ILE A 419 4.24 6.03 -14.69
N LYS A 420 3.71 6.50 -15.83
CA LYS A 420 4.46 7.34 -16.77
C LYS A 420 4.87 8.68 -16.16
N GLU A 421 4.03 9.28 -15.32
CA GLU A 421 4.36 10.48 -14.57
C GLU A 421 5.52 10.22 -13.59
N ALA A 422 5.43 9.17 -12.80
CA ALA A 422 6.47 8.77 -11.86
C ALA A 422 7.78 8.39 -12.59
N ALA A 423 7.69 7.74 -13.74
CA ALA A 423 8.84 7.40 -14.59
C ALA A 423 9.45 8.63 -15.28
N GLY A 424 8.77 9.79 -15.29
CA GLY A 424 9.23 10.99 -15.99
C GLY A 424 9.05 10.92 -17.51
N ILE A 425 8.21 10.01 -18.02
CA ILE A 425 7.91 9.86 -19.44
C ILE A 425 6.95 10.95 -19.93
N ILE A 426 6.01 11.33 -19.07
CA ILE A 426 5.07 12.42 -19.33
C ILE A 426 5.10 13.41 -18.16
N SER A 427 4.78 14.66 -18.43
CA SER A 427 4.60 15.65 -17.37
C SER A 427 3.33 15.32 -16.59
N PRO A 428 3.35 15.47 -15.24
CA PRO A 428 2.18 15.23 -14.44
C PRO A 428 1.03 16.16 -14.85
N VAL A 429 -0.18 15.62 -14.82
CA VAL A 429 -1.41 16.38 -15.08
C VAL A 429 -1.70 17.40 -13.96
N TYR A 430 -1.09 17.19 -12.80
CA TYR A 430 -1.17 18.11 -11.69
C TYR A 430 -0.10 19.20 -11.78
N TYR A 431 -0.52 20.40 -12.12
CA TYR A 431 0.32 21.58 -12.03
C TYR A 431 0.07 22.30 -10.72
N GLY A 432 1.06 22.32 -9.84
CA GLY A 432 1.15 23.22 -8.72
C GLY A 432 0.33 22.87 -7.50
N SER A 433 -0.70 22.04 -7.57
CA SER A 433 -1.47 21.70 -6.35
C SER A 433 -2.54 20.64 -6.60
N ILE A 434 -2.45 19.53 -5.89
CA ILE A 434 -3.58 18.61 -5.67
C ILE A 434 -4.80 19.37 -5.10
N THR A 435 -4.60 20.59 -4.59
CA THR A 435 -5.62 21.44 -4.00
C THR A 435 -6.63 22.01 -4.98
N ASN A 436 -6.35 22.01 -6.27
CA ASN A 436 -7.19 22.62 -7.31
C ASN A 436 -7.76 21.58 -8.28
N ASP A 437 -7.81 20.31 -7.88
CA ASP A 437 -8.39 19.30 -8.75
C ASP A 437 -9.92 19.47 -8.85
N SER A 438 -10.34 20.02 -9.99
CA SER A 438 -11.74 20.11 -10.36
C SER A 438 -12.19 18.92 -11.21
N ARG A 439 -11.36 17.89 -11.36
CA ARG A 439 -11.70 16.72 -12.14
C ARG A 439 -12.80 15.94 -11.42
N SER A 440 -13.98 15.94 -12.03
CA SER A 440 -15.09 15.18 -11.51
C SER A 440 -14.85 13.68 -11.76
N GLU A 441 -15.04 12.87 -10.75
CA GLU A 441 -14.98 11.42 -10.82
C GLU A 441 -15.91 10.83 -11.87
N GLU A 442 -17.03 11.48 -12.13
CA GLU A 442 -18.03 11.07 -13.11
C GLU A 442 -17.48 10.88 -14.52
N ARG A 443 -16.38 11.56 -14.86
CA ARG A 443 -15.73 11.40 -16.16
C ARG A 443 -14.83 10.19 -16.27
N ARG A 444 -14.46 9.59 -15.14
CA ARG A 444 -13.41 8.58 -15.06
C ARG A 444 -13.93 7.20 -14.67
N VAL A 445 -14.97 7.15 -13.85
CA VAL A 445 -15.61 5.92 -13.45
C VAL A 445 -16.69 5.56 -14.46
N GLY A 446 -16.51 4.56 -15.27
CA GLY A 446 -17.55 4.02 -16.13
C GLY A 446 -17.29 3.95 -17.63
N LYS A 447 -16.09 4.26 -18.11
CA LYS A 447 -15.78 4.17 -19.55
C LYS A 447 -14.87 3.01 -19.94
N GLU A 448 -14.49 2.15 -19.00
CA GLU A 448 -13.41 1.18 -19.25
C GLU A 448 -13.84 -0.25 -19.05
N CYS A 449 -14.42 -0.80 -20.06
CA CYS A 449 -14.32 -2.23 -20.38
C CYS A 449 -13.84 -2.42 -21.80
#